data_2d88bbca3d7f00a1b9eac7ee74e01cd9
#
_entry.id   2d88bbca3d7f00a1b9eac7ee74e01cd9
#
_cell.length_a   1.000
_cell.length_b   1.000
_cell.length_c   1.000
_cell.angle_alpha   90.00
_cell.angle_beta   90.00
_cell.angle_gamma   90.00
#
_symmetry.space_group_name_H-M   'P 1'
#
loop_
_entity.id
_entity.type
_entity.pdbx_description
1 polymer ?
#
loop_
_entity_poly.entity_id
_entity_poly.type
_entity_poly.pdbx_seq_one_letter_code
_entity_poly.pdbx_strand_id
1 'polypeptide(L)'
;MTGASTTTAAALIAAGVPNLRSTFPTNADRRHSFNLMLDYRFSSGKNYNGPVIKRKDGKSPIQILSNTGFSLTVNGGSGTPYTASRTVSSPISGGNNLLEGTYNGSRIPASFRFDLRVDKDFDFTIGKKEGKAGREAFVNVYIQILNLLNSKNVTNVYPATGNPNDDGYLSAPEWQREINSTIDPQAYIQMYELYVNNGNYYSMPRHFRIGMSINF
;
A
#
# COMPACT_ATOMS: atom_id res chain seq x y z
N MET A 1 16.28 8.12 18.75
CA MET A 1 15.52 9.33 19.17
C MET A 1 14.91 9.07 20.52
N THR A 2 15.27 9.82 21.54
CA THR A 2 14.66 9.78 22.87
C THR A 2 13.39 10.64 22.84
N GLY A 3 12.23 10.00 22.67
CA GLY A 3 10.96 10.69 22.62
C GLY A 3 10.11 10.37 23.83
N ALA A 4 10.49 10.87 25.00
CA ALA A 4 9.46 11.05 26.02
C ALA A 4 8.69 12.34 25.64
N SER A 5 7.39 12.22 25.35
CA SER A 5 6.52 13.37 25.25
C SER A 5 6.66 14.19 26.54
N THR A 6 6.72 15.50 26.42
CA THR A 6 6.78 16.41 27.59
C THR A 6 5.65 16.16 28.58
N THR A 7 4.48 15.71 28.12
CA THR A 7 3.33 15.27 28.90
C THR A 7 3.59 14.00 29.71
N THR A 8 4.29 13.01 29.12
CA THR A 8 4.61 11.76 29.83
C THR A 8 5.66 12.01 30.92
N ALA A 9 6.66 12.85 30.64
CA ALA A 9 7.67 13.24 31.62
C ALA A 9 7.04 14.02 32.79
N ALA A 10 6.13 14.95 32.50
CA ALA A 10 5.40 15.71 33.52
C ALA A 10 4.51 14.82 34.40
N ALA A 11 3.82 13.82 33.82
CA ALA A 11 2.99 12.87 34.55
C ALA A 11 3.83 11.97 35.49
N LEU A 12 5.00 11.50 35.04
CA LEU A 12 5.93 10.71 35.85
C LEU A 12 6.48 11.53 37.04
N ILE A 13 6.86 12.78 36.80
CA ILE A 13 7.35 13.69 37.85
C ILE A 13 6.24 13.98 38.86
N ALA A 14 5.01 14.23 38.40
CA ALA A 14 3.85 14.45 39.26
C ALA A 14 3.50 13.23 40.12
N ALA A 15 3.75 12.02 39.62
CA ALA A 15 3.57 10.76 40.34
C ALA A 15 4.73 10.41 41.27
N GLY A 16 5.78 11.27 41.38
CA GLY A 16 6.97 10.99 42.17
C GLY A 16 7.86 9.86 41.65
N VAL A 17 7.67 9.46 40.41
CA VAL A 17 8.43 8.38 39.77
C VAL A 17 9.63 8.98 39.04
N PRO A 18 10.82 8.33 39.06
CA PRO A 18 11.98 8.83 38.33
C PRO A 18 11.68 8.92 36.82
N ASN A 19 12.13 10.01 36.20
CA ASN A 19 12.01 10.22 34.75
C ASN A 19 12.90 9.23 34.01
N LEU A 20 12.41 8.01 33.83
CA LEU A 20 13.10 6.94 33.11
C LEU A 20 12.98 7.20 31.61
N ARG A 21 14.09 7.58 31.00
CA ARG A 21 14.20 7.69 29.55
C ARG A 21 14.29 6.28 28.96
N SER A 22 13.28 5.86 28.22
CA SER A 22 13.30 4.62 27.46
C SER A 22 13.42 4.92 25.96
N THR A 23 14.14 4.07 25.25
CA THR A 23 14.22 4.10 23.78
C THR A 23 13.16 3.17 23.22
N PHE A 24 12.41 3.62 22.23
CA PHE A 24 11.42 2.81 21.54
C PHE A 24 11.44 3.11 20.04
N PRO A 25 11.01 2.17 19.19
CA PRO A 25 10.93 2.38 17.75
C PRO A 25 9.96 3.51 17.40
N THR A 26 10.29 4.29 16.37
CA THR A 26 9.35 5.28 15.82
C THR A 26 8.28 4.57 15.00
N ASN A 27 7.09 5.18 14.81
CA ASN A 27 6.00 4.60 14.02
C ASN A 27 6.39 4.29 12.56
N ALA A 28 7.40 4.96 12.03
CA ALA A 28 7.92 4.77 10.68
C ALA A 28 9.07 3.75 10.60
N ASP A 29 9.47 3.13 11.72
CA ASP A 29 10.58 2.19 11.75
C ASP A 29 10.26 0.93 10.94
N ARG A 30 11.10 0.64 9.94
CA ARG A 30 11.10 -0.61 9.17
C ARG A 30 12.46 -1.25 9.27
N ARG A 31 12.51 -2.47 9.81
CA ARG A 31 13.79 -3.18 9.98
C ARG A 31 14.40 -3.61 8.66
N HIS A 32 13.55 -3.98 7.71
CA HIS A 32 13.96 -4.43 6.39
C HIS A 32 13.09 -3.75 5.35
N SER A 33 13.72 -3.22 4.29
CA SER A 33 13.04 -2.69 3.11
C SER A 33 13.75 -3.16 1.86
N PHE A 34 12.98 -3.49 0.86
CA PHE A 34 13.45 -3.97 -0.43
C PHE A 34 12.72 -3.22 -1.53
N ASN A 35 13.47 -2.64 -2.46
CA ASN A 35 12.95 -1.99 -3.64
C ASN A 35 13.72 -2.49 -4.86
N LEU A 36 12.99 -2.99 -5.85
CA LEU A 36 13.54 -3.42 -7.13
C LEU A 36 12.79 -2.72 -8.25
N MET A 37 13.52 -2.15 -9.20
CA MET A 37 12.96 -1.59 -10.42
C MET A 37 13.61 -2.29 -11.60
N LEU A 38 12.80 -2.84 -12.50
CA LEU A 38 13.19 -3.48 -13.73
C LEU A 38 12.54 -2.74 -14.89
N ASP A 39 13.35 -2.17 -15.75
CA ASP A 39 12.91 -1.48 -16.96
C ASP A 39 13.45 -2.20 -18.19
N TYR A 40 12.56 -2.44 -19.14
CA TYR A 40 12.94 -2.98 -20.43
C TYR A 40 12.18 -2.26 -21.55
N ARG A 41 12.91 -1.76 -22.57
CA ARG A 41 12.31 -1.06 -23.71
C ARG A 41 12.70 -1.74 -25.01
N PHE A 42 11.72 -2.10 -25.81
CA PHE A 42 11.93 -2.55 -27.17
C PHE A 42 12.26 -1.35 -28.08
N SER A 43 13.37 -1.45 -28.79
CA SER A 43 13.72 -0.46 -29.80
C SER A 43 12.84 -0.57 -31.04
N SER A 44 13.00 0.33 -32.00
CA SER A 44 12.34 0.28 -33.32
C SER A 44 13.32 0.03 -34.44
N GLY A 45 12.83 -0.34 -35.64
CA GLY A 45 13.61 -0.48 -36.85
C GLY A 45 14.60 -1.64 -36.79
N LYS A 46 15.87 -1.38 -37.16
CA LYS A 46 16.91 -2.42 -37.28
C LYS A 46 17.33 -3.03 -35.94
N ASN A 47 17.20 -2.29 -34.87
CA ASN A 47 17.58 -2.72 -33.51
C ASN A 47 16.41 -3.37 -32.76
N TYR A 48 15.30 -3.63 -33.44
CA TYR A 48 14.16 -4.28 -32.82
C TYR A 48 14.43 -5.77 -32.59
N ASN A 49 14.29 -6.21 -31.35
CA ASN A 49 14.53 -7.58 -30.90
C ASN A 49 13.25 -8.28 -30.37
N GLY A 50 12.08 -7.71 -30.63
CA GLY A 50 10.80 -8.23 -30.18
C GLY A 50 10.08 -9.11 -31.22
N PRO A 51 8.86 -9.55 -30.92
CA PRO A 51 8.03 -10.36 -31.80
C PRO A 51 7.60 -9.59 -33.06
N VAL A 52 7.69 -10.24 -34.23
CA VAL A 52 7.28 -9.67 -35.53
C VAL A 52 6.14 -10.47 -36.13
N ILE A 53 5.18 -9.78 -36.74
CA ILE A 53 4.16 -10.41 -37.58
C ILE A 53 4.63 -10.33 -39.05
N LYS A 54 4.86 -11.48 -39.67
CA LYS A 54 5.16 -11.56 -41.09
C LYS A 54 3.89 -11.25 -41.89
N ARG A 55 3.97 -10.32 -42.84
CA ARG A 55 2.91 -10.01 -43.78
C ARG A 55 2.99 -10.90 -44.99
N LYS A 56 1.82 -11.39 -45.47
CA LYS A 56 1.72 -12.22 -46.68
C LYS A 56 2.02 -11.42 -47.97
N ASP A 57 1.92 -10.09 -47.94
CA ASP A 57 1.98 -9.22 -49.10
C ASP A 57 3.41 -8.74 -49.44
N GLY A 58 4.46 -9.41 -48.96
CA GLY A 58 5.85 -9.00 -49.21
C GLY A 58 6.28 -7.67 -48.59
N LYS A 59 5.40 -7.01 -47.81
CA LYS A 59 5.72 -5.78 -47.07
C LYS A 59 6.52 -6.07 -45.81
N SER A 60 7.23 -5.07 -45.34
CA SER A 60 8.03 -5.15 -44.11
C SER A 60 7.22 -5.74 -42.94
N PRO A 61 7.82 -6.62 -42.13
CA PRO A 61 7.15 -7.23 -40.99
C PRO A 61 6.70 -6.16 -39.96
N ILE A 62 5.57 -6.39 -39.33
CA ILE A 62 5.07 -5.48 -38.31
C ILE A 62 5.78 -5.78 -36.99
N GLN A 63 6.45 -4.78 -36.43
CA GLN A 63 7.09 -4.80 -35.12
C GLN A 63 6.06 -4.39 -34.05
N ILE A 64 5.44 -5.38 -33.39
CA ILE A 64 4.28 -5.13 -32.49
C ILE A 64 4.66 -4.27 -31.30
N LEU A 65 5.81 -4.58 -30.68
CA LEU A 65 6.30 -3.93 -29.48
C LEU A 65 7.34 -2.83 -29.76
N SER A 66 7.43 -2.32 -31.01
CA SER A 66 8.34 -1.21 -31.29
C SER A 66 8.04 -0.01 -30.40
N ASN A 67 9.07 0.63 -29.86
CA ASN A 67 8.98 1.77 -28.93
C ASN A 67 8.07 1.51 -27.71
N THR A 68 8.00 0.24 -27.26
CA THR A 68 7.21 -0.14 -26.08
C THR A 68 8.14 -0.40 -24.89
N GLY A 69 7.85 0.26 -23.78
CA GLY A 69 8.54 0.11 -22.50
C GLY A 69 7.72 -0.72 -21.52
N PHE A 70 8.40 -1.52 -20.71
CA PHE A 70 7.86 -2.26 -19.57
C PHE A 70 8.67 -1.89 -18.34
N SER A 71 8.02 -1.38 -17.32
CA SER A 71 8.62 -1.04 -16.04
C SER A 71 7.90 -1.79 -14.92
N LEU A 72 8.62 -2.66 -14.24
CA LEU A 72 8.13 -3.39 -13.08
C LEU A 72 8.83 -2.84 -11.83
N THR A 73 8.04 -2.34 -10.90
CA THR A 73 8.52 -1.89 -9.58
C THR A 73 8.04 -2.86 -8.52
N VAL A 74 8.96 -3.38 -7.71
CA VAL A 74 8.66 -4.26 -6.59
C VAL A 74 9.08 -3.56 -5.30
N ASN A 75 8.12 -3.37 -4.40
CA ASN A 75 8.37 -2.78 -3.09
C ASN A 75 8.01 -3.82 -2.03
N GLY A 76 8.92 -4.07 -1.10
CA GLY A 76 8.71 -4.96 0.02
C GLY A 76 9.30 -4.40 1.31
N GLY A 77 8.72 -4.77 2.44
CA GLY A 77 9.28 -4.35 3.72
C GLY A 77 8.65 -5.05 4.91
N SER A 78 9.41 -5.08 5.99
CA SER A 78 8.90 -5.52 7.29
C SER A 78 7.81 -4.57 7.76
N GLY A 79 6.90 -5.09 8.59
CA GLY A 79 5.84 -4.30 9.18
C GLY A 79 6.35 -3.14 10.04
N THR A 80 5.59 -2.07 10.10
CA THR A 80 5.82 -0.95 11.00
C THR A 80 5.40 -1.30 12.43
N PRO A 81 5.98 -0.65 13.43
CA PRO A 81 5.63 -0.90 14.83
C PRO A 81 4.23 -0.41 15.17
N TYR A 82 3.62 -1.08 16.12
CA TYR A 82 2.43 -0.61 16.83
C TYR A 82 2.54 -0.93 18.32
N THR A 83 1.73 -0.26 19.13
CA THR A 83 1.66 -0.49 20.56
C THR A 83 0.54 -1.47 20.85
N ALA A 84 0.86 -2.66 21.35
CA ALA A 84 -0.14 -3.64 21.74
C ALA A 84 -0.85 -3.24 23.04
N SER A 85 -2.12 -3.63 23.17
CA SER A 85 -2.93 -3.44 24.36
C SER A 85 -3.31 -4.79 24.97
N ARG A 86 -3.21 -4.89 26.28
CA ARG A 86 -3.65 -6.10 27.03
C ARG A 86 -5.15 -6.19 27.13
N THR A 87 -5.85 -5.05 27.09
CA THR A 87 -7.28 -4.97 27.30
C THR A 87 -8.01 -4.67 26.02
N VAL A 88 -9.14 -5.29 25.86
CA VAL A 88 -10.11 -5.02 24.81
C VAL A 88 -11.08 -3.93 25.32
N SER A 89 -11.28 -2.87 24.53
CA SER A 89 -12.20 -1.80 24.86
C SER A 89 -13.59 -2.10 24.30
N SER A 90 -14.63 -1.86 25.09
CA SER A 90 -16.01 -1.89 24.61
C SER A 90 -16.32 -0.63 23.79
N PRO A 91 -16.98 -0.76 22.63
CA PRO A 91 -17.47 0.39 21.87
C PRO A 91 -18.63 1.11 22.59
N ILE A 92 -19.32 0.44 23.52
CA ILE A 92 -20.46 0.98 24.25
C ILE A 92 -20.00 1.64 25.56
N SER A 93 -19.22 0.91 26.36
CA SER A 93 -18.81 1.31 27.69
C SER A 93 -17.41 1.92 27.75
N GLY A 94 -16.67 1.86 26.65
CA GLY A 94 -15.26 2.24 26.62
C GLY A 94 -14.37 1.25 27.36
N GLY A 95 -13.19 1.70 27.76
CA GLY A 95 -12.22 0.88 28.49
C GLY A 95 -10.86 1.57 28.56
N ASN A 96 -10.02 1.08 29.47
CA ASN A 96 -8.65 1.55 29.60
C ASN A 96 -7.73 0.68 28.75
N ASN A 97 -7.04 1.29 27.78
CA ASN A 97 -6.01 0.62 27.03
C ASN A 97 -4.74 0.46 27.88
N LEU A 98 -4.59 -0.71 28.50
CA LEU A 98 -3.37 -1.04 29.21
C LEU A 98 -2.33 -1.54 28.20
N LEU A 99 -1.15 -0.96 28.27
CA LEU A 99 -0.02 -1.36 27.42
C LEU A 99 0.33 -2.83 27.65
N GLU A 100 0.55 -3.56 26.57
CA GLU A 100 1.18 -4.85 26.56
C GLU A 100 2.61 -4.75 26.03
N GLY A 101 3.57 -4.99 26.92
CA GLY A 101 4.98 -4.84 26.61
C GLY A 101 5.43 -3.38 26.57
N THR A 102 6.13 -2.98 25.51
CA THR A 102 6.70 -1.63 25.35
C THR A 102 5.94 -0.83 24.29
N TYR A 103 6.03 0.50 24.37
CA TYR A 103 5.52 1.38 23.32
C TYR A 103 6.15 1.02 21.97
N ASN A 104 5.35 0.84 20.94
CA ASN A 104 5.78 0.37 19.61
C ASN A 104 6.57 -0.96 19.64
N GLY A 105 6.28 -1.84 20.61
CA GLY A 105 6.98 -3.12 20.78
C GLY A 105 6.55 -4.21 19.81
N SER A 106 5.32 -4.14 19.30
CA SER A 106 4.75 -5.10 18.35
C SER A 106 4.86 -4.59 16.91
N ARG A 107 4.67 -5.47 15.93
CA ARG A 107 4.76 -5.12 14.49
C ARG A 107 3.61 -5.70 13.70
N ILE A 108 3.10 -4.90 12.76
CA ILE A 108 2.16 -5.39 11.76
C ILE A 108 2.85 -6.35 10.78
N PRO A 109 2.11 -7.15 10.00
CA PRO A 109 2.68 -8.03 8.98
C PRO A 109 3.54 -7.31 7.95
N ALA A 110 4.46 -8.03 7.32
CA ALA A 110 5.25 -7.55 6.20
C ALA A 110 4.35 -7.22 4.99
N SER A 111 4.76 -6.25 4.19
CA SER A 111 4.02 -5.80 3.01
C SER A 111 4.84 -5.98 1.73
N PHE A 112 4.15 -6.39 0.65
CA PHE A 112 4.73 -6.49 -0.69
C PHE A 112 3.78 -5.91 -1.73
N ARG A 113 4.32 -5.11 -2.66
CA ARG A 113 3.56 -4.52 -3.74
C ARG A 113 4.34 -4.60 -5.05
N PHE A 114 3.65 -5.00 -6.09
CA PHE A 114 4.14 -5.06 -7.46
C PHE A 114 3.36 -4.05 -8.30
N ASP A 115 4.06 -3.14 -8.95
CA ASP A 115 3.49 -2.13 -9.82
C ASP A 115 4.07 -2.33 -11.23
N LEU A 116 3.19 -2.44 -12.23
CA LEU A 116 3.58 -2.62 -13.63
C LEU A 116 3.14 -1.40 -14.43
N ARG A 117 4.05 -0.86 -15.23
CA ARG A 117 3.74 0.15 -16.24
C ARG A 117 4.16 -0.36 -17.61
N VAL A 118 3.26 -0.23 -18.55
CA VAL A 118 3.54 -0.47 -19.98
C VAL A 118 3.27 0.83 -20.70
N ASP A 119 4.25 1.32 -21.44
CA ASP A 119 4.13 2.54 -22.24
C ASP A 119 4.54 2.28 -23.68
N LYS A 120 3.97 3.06 -24.59
CA LYS A 120 4.29 3.01 -26.01
C LYS A 120 4.41 4.42 -26.56
N ASP A 121 5.53 4.66 -27.24
CA ASP A 121 5.78 5.91 -27.94
C ASP A 121 5.36 5.81 -29.42
N PHE A 122 4.67 6.85 -29.86
CA PHE A 122 4.30 7.05 -31.25
C PHE A 122 4.93 8.34 -31.75
N ASP A 123 5.68 8.24 -32.83
CA ASP A 123 6.35 9.37 -33.47
C ASP A 123 5.51 9.87 -34.63
N PHE A 124 5.19 11.14 -34.65
CA PHE A 124 4.41 11.79 -35.71
C PHE A 124 5.15 13.00 -36.25
N THR A 125 5.08 13.23 -37.55
CA THR A 125 5.56 14.46 -38.19
C THR A 125 4.36 15.31 -38.59
N ILE A 126 4.20 16.47 -37.94
CA ILE A 126 3.09 17.39 -38.17
C ILE A 126 3.53 18.45 -39.18
N GLY A 127 2.70 18.74 -40.21
CA GLY A 127 2.87 19.88 -41.11
C GLY A 127 3.96 19.73 -42.18
N LYS A 128 4.28 18.51 -42.58
CA LYS A 128 5.18 18.29 -43.73
C LYS A 128 4.53 18.78 -45.02
N LYS A 129 4.96 19.94 -45.50
CA LYS A 129 4.64 20.46 -46.84
C LYS A 129 5.87 20.41 -47.72
N GLU A 130 5.67 20.28 -49.05
CA GLU A 130 6.78 20.35 -50.02
C GLU A 130 7.67 21.56 -49.75
N GLY A 131 8.96 21.30 -49.47
CA GLY A 131 9.99 22.30 -49.19
C GLY A 131 10.10 22.79 -47.73
N LYS A 132 9.28 22.31 -46.78
CA LYS A 132 9.43 22.64 -45.35
C LYS A 132 9.53 21.38 -44.48
N ALA A 133 10.50 21.37 -43.55
CA ALA A 133 10.62 20.31 -42.54
C ALA A 133 9.38 20.38 -41.61
N GLY A 134 8.72 19.23 -41.44
CA GLY A 134 7.63 19.13 -40.46
C GLY A 134 8.18 19.18 -39.03
N ARG A 135 7.33 19.54 -38.05
CA ARG A 135 7.66 19.42 -36.64
C ARG A 135 7.46 17.97 -36.20
N GLU A 136 8.41 17.45 -35.46
CA GLU A 136 8.28 16.14 -34.81
C GLU A 136 7.41 16.29 -33.57
N ALA A 137 6.43 15.42 -33.42
CA ALA A 137 5.58 15.32 -32.25
C ALA A 137 5.63 13.87 -31.73
N PHE A 138 5.72 13.74 -30.43
CA PHE A 138 5.80 12.45 -29.76
C PHE A 138 4.58 12.28 -28.87
N VAL A 139 3.86 11.17 -29.05
CA VAL A 139 2.75 10.78 -28.17
C VAL A 139 3.12 9.52 -27.41
N ASN A 140 3.22 9.64 -26.09
CA ASN A 140 3.40 8.49 -25.20
C ASN A 140 2.05 8.10 -24.61
N VAL A 141 1.62 6.86 -24.85
CA VAL A 141 0.43 6.28 -24.22
C VAL A 141 0.88 5.22 -23.22
N TYR A 142 0.35 5.25 -22.02
CA TYR A 142 0.71 4.28 -21.00
C TYR A 142 -0.48 3.70 -20.26
N ILE A 143 -0.29 2.45 -19.80
CA ILE A 143 -1.15 1.76 -18.85
C ILE A 143 -0.30 1.45 -17.63
N GLN A 144 -0.77 1.84 -16.46
CA GLN A 144 -0.13 1.54 -15.19
C GLN A 144 -1.07 0.72 -14.32
N ILE A 145 -0.57 -0.40 -13.81
CA ILE A 145 -1.28 -1.29 -12.89
C ILE A 145 -0.58 -1.20 -11.55
N LEU A 146 -1.21 -0.58 -10.58
CA LEU A 146 -0.74 -0.53 -9.20
C LEU A 146 -1.27 -1.74 -8.44
N ASN A 147 -0.43 -2.33 -7.60
CA ASN A 147 -0.73 -3.55 -6.86
C ASN A 147 -1.17 -4.70 -7.81
N LEU A 148 -0.31 -5.04 -8.76
CA LEU A 148 -0.54 -6.04 -9.82
C LEU A 148 -1.09 -7.37 -9.27
N LEU A 149 -0.56 -7.84 -8.15
CA LEU A 149 -0.95 -9.10 -7.53
C LEU A 149 -2.22 -8.98 -6.65
N ASN A 150 -2.78 -7.77 -6.51
CA ASN A 150 -3.90 -7.48 -5.62
C ASN A 150 -3.65 -7.94 -4.17
N SER A 151 -2.41 -7.75 -3.69
CA SER A 151 -2.02 -8.15 -2.34
C SER A 151 -2.74 -7.30 -1.29
N LYS A 152 -3.36 -7.94 -0.31
CA LYS A 152 -3.98 -7.29 0.85
C LYS A 152 -2.90 -7.01 1.90
N ASN A 153 -2.16 -5.92 1.74
CA ASN A 153 -1.15 -5.52 2.72
C ASN A 153 -1.82 -4.82 3.90
N VAL A 154 -1.55 -5.32 5.09
CA VAL A 154 -2.05 -4.72 6.33
C VAL A 154 -1.32 -3.41 6.59
N THR A 155 -2.05 -2.34 6.83
CA THR A 155 -1.53 -1.00 7.14
C THR A 155 -1.76 -0.61 8.60
N ASN A 156 -2.77 -1.21 9.24
CA ASN A 156 -3.08 -1.02 10.63
C ASN A 156 -3.70 -2.28 11.22
N VAL A 157 -3.67 -2.42 12.54
CA VAL A 157 -4.25 -3.54 13.29
C VAL A 157 -4.93 -3.02 14.55
N TYR A 158 -5.85 -3.82 15.08
CA TYR A 158 -6.41 -3.56 16.41
C TYR A 158 -5.38 -3.89 17.49
N PRO A 159 -5.11 -2.96 18.42
CA PRO A 159 -4.02 -3.13 19.38
C PRO A 159 -4.13 -4.36 20.29
N ALA A 160 -5.37 -4.78 20.62
CA ALA A 160 -5.58 -5.91 21.53
C ALA A 160 -5.31 -7.27 20.89
N THR A 161 -5.60 -7.43 19.60
CA THR A 161 -5.46 -8.71 18.91
C THR A 161 -4.28 -8.76 17.95
N GLY A 162 -3.80 -7.59 17.49
CA GLY A 162 -2.84 -7.50 16.39
C GLY A 162 -3.43 -7.90 15.04
N ASN A 163 -4.75 -8.01 14.93
CA ASN A 163 -5.47 -8.44 13.73
C ASN A 163 -6.15 -7.22 13.09
N PRO A 164 -6.16 -7.08 11.75
CA PRO A 164 -6.87 -6.00 11.07
C PRO A 164 -8.40 -6.17 11.04
N ASN A 165 -8.92 -7.38 11.30
CA ASN A 165 -10.35 -7.72 11.18
C ASN A 165 -10.99 -8.14 12.51
N ASP A 166 -10.26 -8.07 13.62
CA ASP A 166 -10.76 -8.50 14.92
C ASP A 166 -10.14 -7.64 16.01
N ASP A 167 -10.95 -6.92 16.73
CA ASP A 167 -10.53 -6.11 17.88
C ASP A 167 -10.59 -6.89 19.21
N GLY A 168 -11.11 -8.13 19.19
CA GLY A 168 -11.24 -9.01 20.33
C GLY A 168 -12.53 -8.80 21.15
N TYR A 169 -13.34 -7.79 20.86
CA TYR A 169 -14.51 -7.45 21.69
C TYR A 169 -15.56 -8.57 21.72
N LEU A 170 -15.88 -9.15 20.56
CA LEU A 170 -16.90 -10.21 20.48
C LEU A 170 -16.47 -11.52 21.16
N SER A 171 -15.17 -11.76 21.32
CA SER A 171 -14.63 -12.97 21.94
C SER A 171 -14.21 -12.80 23.40
N ALA A 172 -14.11 -11.56 23.88
CA ALA A 172 -13.65 -11.25 25.22
C ALA A 172 -14.72 -11.61 26.28
N PRO A 173 -14.38 -12.45 27.29
CA PRO A 173 -15.33 -12.92 28.31
C PRO A 173 -15.96 -11.77 29.13
N GLU A 174 -15.20 -10.70 29.36
CA GLU A 174 -15.64 -9.54 30.13
C GLU A 174 -16.81 -8.79 29.48
N TRP A 175 -16.94 -8.84 28.16
CA TRP A 175 -17.96 -8.13 27.40
C TRP A 175 -19.18 -8.99 27.02
N GLN A 176 -19.15 -10.31 27.28
CA GLN A 176 -20.25 -11.22 26.91
C GLN A 176 -21.57 -10.84 27.59
N ARG A 177 -21.53 -10.33 28.83
CA ARG A 177 -22.75 -9.87 29.53
C ARG A 177 -23.36 -8.65 28.83
N GLU A 178 -22.51 -7.71 28.40
CA GLU A 178 -22.93 -6.51 27.68
C GLU A 178 -23.58 -6.87 26.33
N ILE A 179 -22.92 -7.72 25.56
CA ILE A 179 -23.41 -8.20 24.26
C ILE A 179 -24.77 -8.89 24.41
N ASN A 180 -24.89 -9.81 25.39
CA ASN A 180 -26.13 -10.57 25.63
C ASN A 180 -27.26 -9.72 26.24
N SER A 181 -26.99 -8.53 26.75
CA SER A 181 -28.00 -7.59 27.27
C SER A 181 -28.57 -6.69 26.17
N THR A 182 -28.09 -6.73 24.98
CA THR A 182 -28.66 -5.98 23.83
C THR A 182 -30.02 -6.55 23.44
N ILE A 183 -30.85 -5.76 22.77
CA ILE A 183 -32.24 -6.16 22.40
C ILE A 183 -32.22 -7.39 21.49
N ASP A 184 -31.28 -7.45 20.52
CA ASP A 184 -31.04 -8.58 19.64
C ASP A 184 -29.53 -8.83 19.57
N PRO A 185 -28.99 -9.75 20.38
CA PRO A 185 -27.55 -10.04 20.39
C PRO A 185 -27.00 -10.55 19.06
N GLN A 186 -27.80 -11.33 18.30
CA GLN A 186 -27.33 -11.87 17.03
C GLN A 186 -27.21 -10.79 15.95
N ALA A 187 -28.22 -9.94 15.82
CA ALA A 187 -28.17 -8.81 14.92
C ALA A 187 -27.03 -7.83 15.29
N TYR A 188 -26.82 -7.62 16.59
CA TYR A 188 -25.71 -6.81 17.09
C TYR A 188 -24.36 -7.38 16.68
N ILE A 189 -24.12 -8.69 16.86
CA ILE A 189 -22.86 -9.35 16.46
C ILE A 189 -22.62 -9.19 14.98
N GLN A 190 -23.62 -9.45 14.13
CA GLN A 190 -23.47 -9.32 12.67
C GLN A 190 -23.15 -7.89 12.24
N MET A 191 -23.81 -6.91 12.82
CA MET A 191 -23.51 -5.49 12.55
C MET A 191 -22.10 -5.13 13.03
N TYR A 192 -21.69 -5.64 14.18
CA TYR A 192 -20.40 -5.37 14.75
C TYR A 192 -19.26 -5.96 13.90
N GLU A 193 -19.42 -7.19 13.40
CA GLU A 193 -18.46 -7.81 12.49
C GLU A 193 -18.26 -6.98 11.21
N LEU A 194 -19.32 -6.39 10.67
CA LEU A 194 -19.23 -5.47 9.54
C LEU A 194 -18.48 -4.18 9.89
N TYR A 195 -18.68 -3.66 11.08
CA TYR A 195 -17.99 -2.46 11.57
C TYR A 195 -16.49 -2.71 11.78
N VAL A 196 -16.13 -3.85 12.39
CA VAL A 196 -14.74 -4.22 12.69
C VAL A 196 -13.96 -4.53 11.42
N ASN A 197 -14.63 -5.08 10.39
CA ASN A 197 -13.99 -5.34 9.09
C ASN A 197 -13.71 -4.05 8.33
N ASN A 198 -12.74 -3.30 8.81
CA ASN A 198 -12.41 -1.96 8.34
C ASN A 198 -11.46 -2.01 7.13
N GLY A 199 -11.98 -1.70 5.95
CA GLY A 199 -11.18 -1.63 4.73
C GLY A 199 -9.97 -0.68 4.79
N ASN A 200 -9.99 0.33 5.68
CA ASN A 200 -8.89 1.27 5.88
C ASN A 200 -7.66 0.65 6.55
N TYR A 201 -7.79 -0.57 7.12
CA TYR A 201 -6.68 -1.30 7.71
C TYR A 201 -5.86 -2.07 6.65
N TYR A 202 -6.24 -1.95 5.38
CA TYR A 202 -5.54 -2.54 4.26
C TYR A 202 -5.07 -1.48 3.27
N SER A 203 -4.01 -1.81 2.54
CA SER A 203 -3.55 -1.00 1.42
C SER A 203 -4.58 -0.99 0.28
N MET A 204 -4.46 0.00 -0.60
CA MET A 204 -5.32 0.09 -1.78
C MET A 204 -5.28 -1.20 -2.61
N PRO A 205 -6.43 -1.69 -3.08
CA PRO A 205 -6.52 -2.82 -4.00
C PRO A 205 -5.86 -2.49 -5.35
N ARG A 206 -5.89 -3.43 -6.28
CA ARG A 206 -5.34 -3.21 -7.62
C ARG A 206 -6.07 -2.07 -8.34
N HIS A 207 -5.27 -1.15 -8.90
CA HIS A 207 -5.75 0.01 -9.64
C HIS A 207 -5.16 0.04 -11.04
N PHE A 208 -5.99 0.40 -12.01
CA PHE A 208 -5.58 0.64 -13.38
C PHE A 208 -5.60 2.15 -13.64
N ARG A 209 -4.53 2.65 -14.25
CA ARG A 209 -4.43 4.02 -14.71
C ARG A 209 -4.04 4.00 -16.18
N ILE A 210 -4.73 4.79 -16.99
CA ILE A 210 -4.40 5.00 -18.39
C ILE A 210 -4.11 6.47 -18.55
N GLY A 211 -3.04 6.80 -19.26
CA GLY A 211 -2.68 8.18 -19.52
C GLY A 211 -1.99 8.34 -20.85
N MET A 212 -1.95 9.59 -21.29
CA MET A 212 -1.30 10.01 -22.53
C MET A 212 -0.55 11.31 -22.27
N SER A 213 0.67 11.40 -22.80
CA SER A 213 1.42 12.66 -22.86
C SER A 213 1.79 12.99 -24.29
N ILE A 214 1.70 14.26 -24.65
CA ILE A 214 2.01 14.77 -25.99
C ILE A 214 3.11 15.81 -25.85
N ASN A 215 4.19 15.62 -26.61
CA ASN A 215 5.32 16.54 -26.69
C ASN A 215 5.48 16.99 -28.16
N PHE A 216 5.64 18.30 -28.40
CA PHE A 216 5.79 18.88 -29.75
C PHE A 216 6.73 20.09 -29.77
#